data_f18964d6d77abced8b071368b8b5fd29
#
_entry.id   f18964d6d77abced8b071368b8b5fd29
#
_cell.length_a   1.000
_cell.length_b   1.000
_cell.length_c   1.000
_cell.angle_alpha   90.00
_cell.angle_beta   90.00
_cell.angle_gamma   90.00
#
_symmetry.space_group_name_H-M   'P 1'
#
loop_
_entity.id
_entity.type
_entity.pdbx_description
1 polymer ?
#
loop_
_entity_poly.entity_id
_entity_poly.type
_entity_poly.pdbx_seq_one_letter_code
_entity_poly.pdbx_strand_id
1 'polypeptide(L)'
;MRIATWNINGLRARKEFVEIWLKERQPDLVGFQELKMQDVDFPYEFFEGLGYEAFVHGQKGWNGVAILSKAGGKLIQKGLKGQDDFGARLITIEVTNLKFTTCYCPNGKDIDHPDYLGKLAWYDLSLIHI
;
A
#
# COMPACT_ATOMS: atom_id res chain seq x y z
N MET A 1 -6.62 -5.23 -18.32
CA MET A 1 -5.83 -4.99 -17.10
C MET A 1 -6.58 -5.56 -15.89
N ARG A 2 -5.93 -6.40 -15.11
CA ARG A 2 -6.48 -6.96 -13.86
C ARG A 2 -5.83 -6.25 -12.69
N ILE A 3 -6.66 -5.61 -11.85
CA ILE A 3 -6.21 -4.85 -10.68
C ILE A 3 -6.77 -5.52 -9.43
N ALA A 4 -5.95 -5.62 -8.39
CA ALA A 4 -6.34 -6.17 -7.10
C ALA A 4 -5.94 -5.25 -5.94
N THR A 5 -6.68 -5.35 -4.85
CA THR A 5 -6.35 -4.74 -3.57
C THR A 5 -6.48 -5.78 -2.46
N TRP A 6 -5.55 -5.77 -1.51
CA TRP A 6 -5.55 -6.77 -0.44
C TRP A 6 -4.87 -6.24 0.83
N ASN A 7 -5.64 -6.15 1.90
CA ASN A 7 -5.08 -5.98 3.24
C ASN A 7 -4.49 -7.31 3.69
N ILE A 8 -3.17 -7.42 3.70
CA ILE A 8 -2.47 -8.67 3.98
C ILE A 8 -2.18 -8.91 5.46
N ASN A 9 -2.45 -7.93 6.31
CA ASN A 9 -2.24 -8.04 7.76
C ASN A 9 -0.88 -8.65 8.13
N GLY A 10 0.20 -8.10 7.59
CA GLY A 10 1.59 -8.53 7.80
C GLY A 10 2.12 -9.44 6.67
N LEU A 11 2.96 -8.87 5.82
CA LEU A 11 3.54 -9.58 4.67
C LEU A 11 4.42 -10.77 5.10
N ARG A 12 5.23 -10.59 6.16
CA ARG A 12 6.18 -11.62 6.59
C ARG A 12 5.50 -12.96 6.89
N ALA A 13 4.35 -12.91 7.58
CA ALA A 13 3.60 -14.11 7.95
C ALA A 13 2.82 -14.73 6.78
N ARG A 14 2.64 -13.99 5.68
CA ARG A 14 1.76 -14.40 4.56
C ARG A 14 2.47 -14.48 3.21
N LYS A 15 3.79 -14.36 3.21
CA LYS A 15 4.61 -14.30 2.00
C LYS A 15 4.37 -15.49 1.07
N GLU A 16 4.34 -16.72 1.62
CA GLU A 16 4.07 -17.93 0.82
C GLU A 16 2.67 -17.93 0.22
N PHE A 17 1.68 -17.51 0.98
CA PHE A 17 0.31 -17.42 0.49
C PHE A 17 0.17 -16.36 -0.60
N VAL A 18 0.82 -15.22 -0.44
CA VAL A 18 0.90 -14.16 -1.47
C VAL A 18 1.55 -14.69 -2.74
N GLU A 19 2.62 -15.47 -2.63
CA GLU A 19 3.29 -16.10 -3.77
C GLU A 19 2.35 -16.99 -4.58
N ILE A 20 1.65 -17.92 -3.90
CA ILE A 20 0.69 -18.82 -4.53
C ILE A 20 -0.39 -18.02 -5.24
N TRP A 21 -0.96 -17.03 -4.55
CA TRP A 21 -2.02 -16.19 -5.10
C TRP A 21 -1.56 -15.39 -6.33
N LEU A 22 -0.36 -14.80 -6.30
CA LEU A 22 0.20 -14.07 -7.44
C LEU A 22 0.43 -15.00 -8.66
N LYS A 23 0.93 -16.21 -8.43
CA LYS A 23 1.14 -17.20 -9.48
C LYS A 23 -0.17 -17.67 -10.13
N GLU A 24 -1.22 -17.85 -9.33
CA GLU A 24 -2.52 -18.31 -9.83
C GLU A 24 -3.32 -17.20 -10.50
N ARG A 25 -3.38 -16.01 -9.88
CA ARG A 25 -4.26 -14.92 -10.32
C ARG A 25 -3.63 -13.99 -11.34
N GLN A 26 -2.31 -13.86 -11.33
CA GLN A 26 -1.55 -13.08 -12.30
C GLN A 26 -2.10 -11.65 -12.49
N PRO A 27 -2.39 -10.86 -11.42
CA PRO A 27 -2.86 -9.50 -11.58
C PRO A 27 -1.79 -8.62 -12.23
N ASP A 28 -2.20 -7.59 -12.97
CA ASP A 28 -1.27 -6.61 -13.56
C ASP A 28 -0.79 -5.58 -12.54
N LEU A 29 -1.71 -5.18 -11.64
CA LEU A 29 -1.45 -4.27 -10.52
C LEU A 29 -2.04 -4.81 -9.22
N VAL A 30 -1.32 -4.66 -8.12
CA VAL A 30 -1.80 -5.03 -6.78
C VAL A 30 -1.48 -3.92 -5.80
N GLY A 31 -2.47 -3.45 -5.05
CA GLY A 31 -2.28 -2.61 -3.88
C GLY A 31 -2.35 -3.44 -2.60
N PHE A 32 -1.27 -3.50 -1.83
CA PHE A 32 -1.24 -4.10 -0.50
C PHE A 32 -1.39 -3.07 0.60
N GLN A 33 -2.08 -3.43 1.68
CA GLN A 33 -2.18 -2.67 2.91
C GLN A 33 -1.75 -3.54 4.10
N GLU A 34 -1.33 -2.89 5.17
CA GLU A 34 -0.80 -3.51 6.39
C GLU A 34 0.41 -4.42 6.17
N LEU A 35 1.45 -3.91 5.53
CA LEU A 35 2.71 -4.64 5.36
C LEU A 35 3.37 -4.99 6.69
N LYS A 36 3.26 -4.10 7.69
CA LYS A 36 3.88 -4.20 9.02
C LYS A 36 5.39 -4.38 8.99
N MET A 37 6.05 -3.78 8.00
CA MET A 37 7.51 -3.78 7.83
C MET A 37 8.02 -2.50 7.20
N GLN A 38 9.29 -2.19 7.44
CA GLN A 38 9.97 -1.04 6.83
C GLN A 38 10.32 -1.32 5.37
N ASP A 39 10.56 -0.25 4.59
CA ASP A 39 10.98 -0.35 3.20
C ASP A 39 12.24 -1.22 3.04
N VAL A 40 13.21 -1.08 3.95
CA VAL A 40 14.48 -1.83 3.93
C VAL A 40 14.30 -3.34 4.15
N ASP A 41 13.22 -3.74 4.83
CA ASP A 41 12.91 -5.15 5.11
C ASP A 41 12.03 -5.79 4.03
N PHE A 42 11.55 -4.99 3.06
CA PHE A 42 10.66 -5.48 2.03
C PHE A 42 11.41 -6.38 1.04
N PRO A 43 10.87 -7.56 0.69
CA PRO A 43 11.55 -8.52 -0.15
C PRO A 43 11.42 -8.18 -1.65
N TYR A 44 12.09 -7.13 -2.12
CA TYR A 44 12.03 -6.68 -3.52
C TYR A 44 12.40 -7.76 -4.51
N GLU A 45 13.56 -8.41 -4.31
CA GLU A 45 14.05 -9.47 -5.21
C GLU A 45 13.09 -10.65 -5.35
N PHE A 46 12.38 -10.98 -4.28
CA PHE A 46 11.35 -12.01 -4.31
C PHE A 46 10.21 -11.66 -5.27
N PHE A 47 9.72 -10.42 -5.24
CA PHE A 47 8.65 -9.98 -6.14
C PHE A 47 9.14 -9.76 -7.56
N GLU A 48 10.39 -9.30 -7.75
CA GLU A 48 11.03 -9.24 -9.06
C GLU A 48 11.12 -10.63 -9.70
N GLY A 49 11.48 -11.66 -8.92
CA GLY A 49 11.47 -13.05 -9.38
C GLY A 49 10.10 -13.57 -9.80
N LEU A 50 9.01 -12.95 -9.32
CA LEU A 50 7.63 -13.24 -9.72
C LEU A 50 7.15 -12.35 -10.89
N GLY A 51 8.01 -11.46 -11.40
CA GLY A 51 7.71 -10.56 -12.52
C GLY A 51 7.04 -9.25 -12.12
N TYR A 52 7.22 -8.81 -10.87
CA TYR A 52 6.65 -7.55 -10.37
C TYR A 52 7.73 -6.57 -9.91
N GLU A 53 7.64 -5.33 -10.36
CA GLU A 53 8.31 -4.21 -9.71
C GLU A 53 7.47 -3.76 -8.50
N ALA A 54 8.13 -3.50 -7.37
CA ALA A 54 7.47 -3.12 -6.13
C ALA A 54 7.77 -1.68 -5.73
N PHE A 55 6.74 -0.94 -5.35
CA PHE A 55 6.80 0.40 -4.80
C PHE A 55 6.26 0.37 -3.38
N VAL A 56 7.06 0.79 -2.41
CA VAL A 56 6.79 0.56 -0.99
C VAL A 56 6.82 1.85 -0.18
N HIS A 57 5.88 1.99 0.72
CA HIS A 57 5.89 2.95 1.81
C HIS A 57 5.62 2.19 3.11
N GLY A 58 6.68 1.79 3.78
CA GLY A 58 6.63 0.92 4.94
C GLY A 58 6.79 1.65 6.26
N GLN A 59 6.48 0.91 7.32
CA GLN A 59 6.64 1.34 8.70
C GLN A 59 6.82 0.11 9.59
N LYS A 60 7.67 0.21 10.59
CA LYS A 60 7.92 -0.89 11.52
C LYS A 60 6.67 -1.25 12.33
N GLY A 61 6.29 -2.51 12.29
CA GLY A 61 5.26 -3.09 13.17
C GLY A 61 3.80 -2.77 12.83
N TRP A 62 3.53 -1.63 12.18
CA TRP A 62 2.18 -1.14 11.88
C TRP A 62 2.09 -0.62 10.47
N ASN A 63 0.87 -0.43 9.97
CA ASN A 63 0.63 0.22 8.67
C ASN A 63 1.47 -0.38 7.52
N GLY A 64 1.90 0.45 6.61
CA GLY A 64 2.67 0.06 5.44
C GLY A 64 1.79 -0.31 4.25
N VAL A 65 2.08 0.31 3.11
CA VAL A 65 1.40 0.04 1.84
C VAL A 65 2.41 -0.25 0.75
N ALA A 66 2.04 -1.07 -0.22
CA ALA A 66 2.86 -1.33 -1.39
C ALA A 66 2.01 -1.47 -2.64
N ILE A 67 2.61 -1.18 -3.78
CA ILE A 67 2.05 -1.48 -5.09
C ILE A 67 3.01 -2.41 -5.81
N LEU A 68 2.49 -3.52 -6.34
CA LEU A 68 3.18 -4.39 -7.27
C LEU A 68 2.68 -4.12 -8.68
N SER A 69 3.57 -3.98 -9.64
CA SER A 69 3.25 -3.75 -11.06
C SER A 69 4.04 -4.66 -11.97
N LYS A 70 3.39 -5.33 -12.91
CA LYS A 70 4.06 -6.10 -13.98
C LYS A 70 4.65 -5.20 -15.06
N ALA A 71 4.05 -4.03 -15.28
CA ALA A 71 4.47 -3.10 -16.33
C ALA A 71 5.50 -2.07 -15.82
N GLY A 72 6.01 -2.24 -14.60
CA GLY A 72 6.83 -1.23 -13.95
C GLY A 72 6.00 0.00 -13.56
N GLY A 73 6.65 1.13 -13.39
CA GLY A 73 5.96 2.37 -13.08
C GLY A 73 6.88 3.48 -12.60
N LYS A 74 6.28 4.62 -12.32
CA LYS A 74 6.96 5.78 -11.73
C LYS A 74 6.29 6.15 -10.41
N LEU A 75 7.07 6.22 -9.34
CA LEU A 75 6.57 6.72 -8.06
C LEU A 75 6.16 8.19 -8.18
N ILE A 76 4.90 8.49 -7.86
CA ILE A 76 4.33 9.84 -7.90
C ILE A 76 4.22 10.44 -6.51
N GLN A 77 3.72 9.66 -5.55
CA GLN A 77 3.46 10.13 -4.20
C GLN A 77 3.72 9.02 -3.18
N LYS A 78 4.38 9.38 -2.10
CA LYS A 78 4.65 8.51 -0.96
C LYS A 78 4.22 9.22 0.31
N GLY A 79 3.15 8.74 0.92
CA GLY A 79 2.50 9.37 2.06
C GLY A 79 1.50 10.45 1.67
N LEU A 80 0.76 10.93 2.66
CA LEU A 80 -0.22 12.01 2.53
C LEU A 80 0.31 13.25 3.24
N LYS A 81 0.57 14.31 2.47
CA LYS A 81 1.13 15.56 3.01
C LYS A 81 0.25 16.12 4.13
N GLY A 82 0.86 16.45 5.25
CA GLY A 82 0.15 16.97 6.43
C GLY A 82 -0.43 15.87 7.33
N GLN A 83 -0.15 14.59 7.06
CA GLN A 83 -0.65 13.44 7.82
C GLN A 83 0.48 12.46 8.21
N ASP A 84 1.68 12.97 8.39
CA ASP A 84 2.85 12.14 8.73
C ASP A 84 2.67 11.37 10.04
N ASP A 85 1.98 11.97 11.02
CA ASP A 85 1.66 11.35 12.33
C ASP A 85 0.78 10.11 12.22
N PHE A 86 0.04 9.95 11.12
CA PHE A 86 -0.76 8.75 10.85
C PHE A 86 0.05 7.61 10.21
N GLY A 87 1.31 7.84 9.88
CA GLY A 87 2.23 6.84 9.36
C GLY A 87 2.04 6.49 7.88
N ALA A 88 2.63 5.37 7.50
CA ALA A 88 2.72 4.91 6.12
C ALA A 88 1.40 4.30 5.62
N ARG A 89 0.56 5.10 4.96
CA ARG A 89 -0.81 4.73 4.61
C ARG A 89 -1.21 4.96 3.16
N LEU A 90 -0.38 5.64 2.37
CA LEU A 90 -0.73 5.98 0.99
C LEU A 90 0.52 5.93 0.11
N ILE A 91 0.36 5.35 -1.08
CA ILE A 91 1.36 5.41 -2.14
C ILE A 91 0.67 5.45 -3.50
N THR A 92 1.19 6.26 -4.41
CA THR A 92 0.69 6.40 -5.77
C THR A 92 1.81 6.19 -6.78
N ILE A 93 1.55 5.41 -7.80
CA ILE A 93 2.41 5.27 -8.98
C ILE A 93 1.67 5.66 -10.26
N GLU A 94 2.42 6.00 -11.28
CA GLU A 94 1.94 6.13 -12.65
C GLU A 94 2.45 4.94 -13.46
N VAL A 95 1.52 4.24 -14.09
CA VAL A 95 1.80 3.10 -14.97
C VAL A 95 1.15 3.37 -16.31
N THR A 96 1.96 3.55 -17.36
CA THR A 96 1.47 3.99 -18.67
C THR A 96 0.66 5.29 -18.56
N ASN A 97 -0.65 5.24 -18.73
CA ASN A 97 -1.56 6.38 -18.63
C ASN A 97 -2.48 6.31 -17.41
N LEU A 98 -2.19 5.42 -16.46
CA LEU A 98 -2.99 5.21 -15.27
C LEU A 98 -2.22 5.67 -14.03
N LYS A 99 -2.83 6.49 -13.20
CA LYS A 99 -2.39 6.72 -11.82
C LYS A 99 -3.12 5.74 -10.91
N PHE A 100 -2.34 4.90 -10.24
CA PHE A 100 -2.85 3.92 -9.30
C PHE A 100 -2.41 4.27 -7.88
N THR A 101 -3.38 4.41 -7.00
CA THR A 101 -3.16 4.71 -5.58
C THR A 101 -3.68 3.57 -4.73
N THR A 102 -2.88 3.09 -3.79
CA THR A 102 -3.37 2.26 -2.69
C THR A 102 -3.28 3.03 -1.38
N CYS A 103 -4.29 2.90 -0.53
CA CYS A 103 -4.33 3.55 0.76
C CYS A 103 -4.88 2.63 1.84
N TYR A 104 -4.40 2.84 3.05
CA TYR A 104 -4.85 2.20 4.27
C TYR A 104 -5.45 3.25 5.21
N CYS A 105 -6.77 3.39 5.17
CA CYS A 105 -7.47 4.41 5.93
C CYS A 105 -7.29 4.20 7.44
N PRO A 106 -7.10 5.29 8.23
CA PRO A 106 -7.05 5.19 9.68
C PRO A 106 -8.32 4.56 10.25
N ASN A 107 -8.17 3.75 11.29
CA ASN A 107 -9.28 3.09 11.97
C ASN A 107 -9.95 4.07 12.92
N GLY A 108 -10.26 5.15 12.94
CA GLY A 108 -10.94 6.07 13.86
C GLY A 108 -11.56 5.51 15.16
N LYS A 109 -11.54 4.20 15.36
CA LYS A 109 -12.12 3.49 16.52
C LYS A 109 -13.61 3.80 16.67
N ASP A 110 -14.01 4.56 17.69
CA ASP A 110 -15.40 5.00 17.88
C ASP A 110 -15.52 6.53 17.81
N ILE A 111 -16.74 7.02 17.78
CA ILE A 111 -17.05 8.44 17.57
C ILE A 111 -16.48 9.34 18.68
N ASP A 112 -16.31 8.82 19.89
CA ASP A 112 -15.82 9.56 21.05
C ASP A 112 -14.29 9.47 21.19
N HIS A 113 -13.64 8.66 20.34
CA HIS A 113 -12.18 8.49 20.38
C HIS A 113 -11.48 9.63 19.64
N PRO A 114 -10.33 10.16 20.16
CA PRO A 114 -9.58 11.22 19.47
C PRO A 114 -9.16 10.87 18.03
N ASP A 115 -8.91 9.60 17.73
CA ASP A 115 -8.54 9.12 16.41
C ASP A 115 -9.67 9.28 15.37
N TYR A 116 -10.93 9.44 15.82
CA TYR A 116 -12.06 9.64 14.92
C TYR A 116 -11.95 10.94 14.12
N LEU A 117 -11.65 12.04 14.80
CA LEU A 117 -11.43 13.33 14.13
C LEU A 117 -10.21 13.29 13.20
N GLY A 118 -9.15 12.59 13.63
CA GLY A 118 -7.98 12.35 12.79
C GLY A 118 -8.31 11.58 11.50
N LYS A 119 -9.17 10.57 11.61
CA LYS A 119 -9.67 9.83 10.43
C LYS A 119 -10.43 10.73 9.48
N LEU A 120 -11.31 11.61 9.98
CA LEU A 120 -12.06 12.55 9.13
C LEU A 120 -11.11 13.52 8.41
N ALA A 121 -10.15 14.10 9.13
CA ALA A 121 -9.13 14.97 8.55
C ALA A 121 -8.27 14.23 7.49
N TRP A 122 -7.96 12.95 7.73
CA TRP A 122 -7.24 12.12 6.76
C TRP A 122 -8.06 11.92 5.47
N TYR A 123 -9.37 11.68 5.58
CA TYR A 123 -10.25 11.58 4.41
C TYR A 123 -10.33 12.89 3.63
N ASP A 124 -10.50 14.01 4.31
CA ASP A 124 -10.57 15.32 3.65
C ASP A 124 -9.30 15.61 2.84
N LEU A 125 -8.12 15.36 3.42
CA LEU A 125 -6.86 15.54 2.72
C LEU A 125 -6.65 14.49 1.61
N SER A 126 -7.08 13.26 1.80
CA SER A 126 -6.95 12.22 0.76
C SER A 126 -7.75 12.56 -0.49
N LEU A 127 -8.95 13.12 -0.35
CA LEU A 127 -9.79 13.55 -1.45
C LEU A 127 -9.16 14.67 -2.29
N ILE A 128 -8.36 15.53 -1.70
CA ILE A 128 -7.66 16.61 -2.40
C ILE A 128 -6.46 16.06 -3.20
N HIS A 129 -5.79 15.01 -2.71
CA HIS A 129 -4.53 14.51 -3.25
C HIS A 129 -4.67 13.23 -4.10
N ILE A 130 -5.82 12.61 -4.09
CA ILE A 130 -6.16 11.49 -4.97
C ILE A 130 -7.04 11.99 -6.12
#